data_5e25a3c051ec8d87cf076d7644917e8a
#
_entry.id   5e25a3c051ec8d87cf076d7644917e8a
#
_cell.length_a   1.000
_cell.length_b   1.000
_cell.length_c   1.000
_cell.angle_alpha   90.00
_cell.angle_beta   90.00
_cell.angle_gamma   90.00
#
_symmetry.space_group_name_H-M   'P 1'
#
loop_
_entity.id
_entity.type
_entity.pdbx_description
1 polymer ?
#
loop_
_entity_poly.entity_id
_entity_poly.type
_entity_poly.pdbx_seq_one_letter_code
_entity_poly.pdbx_strand_id
1 'polypeptide(L)'
;MKHFSLAFLLAVLSFNLSAAHHEKEQQEGFTGLISSEVFDLAGEMDLYVEKYQSCGDAVNEKHYHPVGTLVYMIDGKAASLSSGEWEEYSKGSYWFEPSLWVHGGNEPDQLQFGDNQCRQTLGIRASRKGEEPTVFVK
;
A
#
# COMPACT_ATOMS: atom_id res chain seq x y z
N MET A 1 40.37 -43.91 40.18
CA MET A 1 40.34 -42.64 39.49
C MET A 1 39.13 -42.66 38.57
N LYS A 2 38.04 -41.89 38.91
CA LYS A 2 36.77 -41.89 38.18
C LYS A 2 36.68 -40.54 37.42
N HIS A 3 36.69 -40.58 36.08
CA HIS A 3 36.51 -39.40 35.25
C HIS A 3 35.01 -39.10 35.09
N PHE A 4 34.58 -37.94 35.61
CA PHE A 4 33.26 -37.36 35.37
C PHE A 4 33.34 -36.52 34.09
N SER A 5 32.69 -36.99 33.04
CA SER A 5 32.47 -36.18 31.84
C SER A 5 31.21 -35.31 32.05
N LEU A 6 31.39 -34.02 32.10
CA LEU A 6 30.32 -33.03 32.17
C LEU A 6 29.90 -32.68 30.75
N ALA A 7 28.79 -33.21 30.29
CA ALA A 7 28.18 -32.83 28.99
C ALA A 7 27.44 -31.51 29.16
N PHE A 8 27.95 -30.47 28.49
CA PHE A 8 27.30 -29.15 28.43
C PHE A 8 26.23 -29.16 27.32
N LEU A 9 24.97 -29.19 27.72
CA LEU A 9 23.83 -29.13 26.81
C LEU A 9 23.56 -27.64 26.45
N LEU A 10 24.01 -27.21 25.27
CA LEU A 10 23.66 -25.89 24.72
C LEU A 10 22.22 -25.94 24.21
N ALA A 11 21.31 -25.37 24.96
CA ALA A 11 19.96 -25.10 24.47
C ALA A 11 19.98 -23.85 23.59
N VAL A 12 19.90 -24.06 22.27
CA VAL A 12 19.72 -22.99 21.31
C VAL A 12 18.22 -22.56 21.35
N LEU A 13 17.94 -21.46 22.03
CA LEU A 13 16.62 -20.82 21.93
C LEU A 13 16.52 -20.15 20.58
N SER A 14 15.84 -20.80 19.64
CA SER A 14 15.42 -20.18 18.38
C SER A 14 14.25 -19.23 18.67
N PHE A 15 14.52 -17.94 18.73
CA PHE A 15 13.47 -16.92 18.70
C PHE A 15 12.89 -16.87 17.29
N ASN A 16 11.74 -17.52 17.08
CA ASN A 16 10.92 -17.29 15.94
C ASN A 16 10.24 -15.90 16.11
N LEU A 17 10.82 -14.85 15.52
CA LEU A 17 10.09 -13.62 15.27
C LEU A 17 9.06 -13.92 14.16
N SER A 18 7.88 -14.38 14.55
CA SER A 18 6.71 -14.32 13.67
C SER A 18 6.27 -12.87 13.60
N ALA A 19 6.68 -12.17 12.55
CA ALA A 19 5.98 -10.97 12.12
C ALA A 19 4.57 -11.43 11.75
N ALA A 20 3.60 -11.13 12.60
CA ALA A 20 2.20 -11.39 12.32
C ALA A 20 1.75 -10.40 11.24
N HIS A 21 1.89 -10.78 9.97
CA HIS A 21 1.18 -10.13 8.88
C HIS A 21 -0.30 -10.40 9.08
N HIS A 22 -1.04 -9.42 9.59
CA HIS A 22 -2.48 -9.41 9.51
C HIS A 22 -2.89 -9.03 8.09
N GLU A 23 -2.73 -9.94 7.13
CA GLU A 23 -3.48 -9.87 5.89
C GLU A 23 -4.96 -10.08 6.25
N LYS A 24 -5.77 -9.03 6.11
CA LYS A 24 -7.22 -9.23 6.11
C LYS A 24 -7.54 -10.08 4.89
N GLU A 25 -8.17 -11.24 5.11
CA GLU A 25 -8.71 -12.06 4.02
C GLU A 25 -9.50 -11.17 3.06
N GLN A 26 -9.26 -11.37 1.78
CA GLN A 26 -9.88 -10.65 0.68
C GLN A 26 -11.41 -10.86 0.74
N GLN A 27 -12.11 -9.92 1.34
CA GLN A 27 -13.55 -9.96 1.43
C GLN A 27 -14.12 -9.46 0.10
N GLU A 28 -14.89 -10.31 -0.56
CA GLU A 28 -15.56 -9.99 -1.84
C GLU A 28 -16.37 -8.69 -1.67
N GLY A 29 -16.13 -7.69 -2.55
CA GLY A 29 -16.77 -6.38 -2.47
C GLY A 29 -16.17 -5.38 -1.49
N PHE A 30 -15.10 -5.71 -0.76
CA PHE A 30 -14.43 -4.77 0.15
C PHE A 30 -13.72 -3.66 -0.62
N THR A 31 -13.91 -2.42 -0.18
CA THR A 31 -13.13 -1.26 -0.65
C THR A 31 -12.42 -0.61 0.52
N GLY A 32 -11.12 -0.40 0.41
CA GLY A 32 -10.30 0.24 1.44
C GLY A 32 -8.87 -0.29 1.53
N LEU A 33 -8.20 0.06 2.61
CA LEU A 33 -6.84 -0.36 2.93
C LEU A 33 -6.81 -1.83 3.38
N ILE A 34 -6.05 -2.67 2.68
CA ILE A 34 -5.84 -4.07 3.03
C ILE A 34 -4.68 -4.21 4.02
N SER A 35 -3.54 -3.60 3.72
CA SER A 35 -2.35 -3.63 4.57
C SER A 35 -1.54 -2.35 4.44
N SER A 36 -0.81 -2.01 5.49
CA SER A 36 0.13 -0.89 5.52
C SER A 36 1.40 -1.34 6.24
N GLU A 37 2.54 -1.09 5.62
CA GLU A 37 3.85 -1.24 6.22
C GLU A 37 4.56 0.10 6.17
N VAL A 38 5.27 0.45 7.26
CA VAL A 38 6.02 1.69 7.37
C VAL A 38 7.48 1.36 7.65
N PHE A 39 8.35 1.88 6.80
CA PHE A 39 9.79 1.70 6.91
C PHE A 39 10.44 3.04 7.26
N ASP A 40 11.28 3.04 8.29
CA ASP A 40 12.12 4.20 8.65
C ASP A 40 13.19 4.37 7.55
N LEU A 41 13.07 5.45 6.80
CA LEU A 41 14.14 5.92 5.91
C LEU A 41 15.05 6.83 6.74
N ALA A 42 16.30 6.52 6.86
CA ALA A 42 17.26 7.31 7.64
C ALA A 42 17.02 8.83 7.53
N GLY A 43 16.94 9.52 8.67
CA GLY A 43 16.64 10.95 8.77
C GLY A 43 15.20 11.22 9.22
N GLU A 44 14.51 12.15 8.57
CA GLU A 44 13.18 12.65 8.96
C GLU A 44 12.04 12.08 8.08
N MET A 45 12.28 10.98 7.39
CA MET A 45 11.33 10.42 6.44
C MET A 45 10.94 8.99 6.82
N ASP A 46 9.69 8.65 6.52
CA ASP A 46 9.16 7.30 6.53
C ASP A 46 8.70 6.91 5.12
N LEU A 47 8.81 5.62 4.77
CA LEU A 47 8.26 5.04 3.55
C LEU A 47 7.04 4.21 3.88
N TYR A 48 5.93 4.58 3.32
CA TYR A 48 4.66 3.85 3.41
C TYR A 48 4.51 2.94 2.20
N VAL A 49 4.24 1.68 2.45
CA VAL A 49 3.91 0.67 1.42
C VAL A 49 2.53 0.13 1.78
N GLU A 50 1.54 0.51 0.99
CA GLU A 50 0.14 0.29 1.32
C GLU A 50 -0.60 -0.38 0.18
N LYS A 51 -1.26 -1.50 0.51
CA LYS A 51 -2.10 -2.24 -0.41
C LYS A 51 -3.56 -1.83 -0.23
N TYR A 52 -4.18 -1.43 -1.32
CA TYR A 52 -5.59 -1.05 -1.38
C TYR A 52 -6.38 -1.97 -2.29
N GLN A 53 -7.65 -2.11 -1.99
CA GLN A 53 -8.65 -2.68 -2.88
C GLN A 53 -9.79 -1.68 -3.09
N SER A 54 -10.24 -1.56 -4.33
CA SER A 54 -11.45 -0.82 -4.69
C SER A 54 -12.31 -1.70 -5.57
N CYS A 55 -13.59 -1.81 -5.26
CA CYS A 55 -14.53 -2.66 -5.97
C CYS A 55 -15.68 -1.83 -6.58
N GLY A 56 -16.21 -2.30 -7.70
CA GLY A 56 -17.30 -1.64 -8.40
C GLY A 56 -16.93 -0.21 -8.85
N ASP A 57 -17.86 0.69 -8.70
CA ASP A 57 -17.75 2.13 -9.01
C ASP A 57 -17.22 2.98 -7.84
N ALA A 58 -16.56 2.34 -6.88
CA ALA A 58 -15.97 3.04 -5.73
C ALA A 58 -14.96 4.09 -6.20
N VAL A 59 -15.21 5.33 -5.79
CA VAL A 59 -14.40 6.51 -6.08
C VAL A 59 -13.58 6.87 -4.84
N ASN A 60 -12.30 7.14 -5.03
CA ASN A 60 -11.46 7.63 -3.94
C ASN A 60 -11.93 9.03 -3.50
N GLU A 61 -11.89 9.31 -2.21
CA GLU A 61 -12.11 10.67 -1.73
C GLU A 61 -11.07 11.63 -2.32
N LYS A 62 -11.48 12.89 -2.53
CA LYS A 62 -10.60 13.92 -3.06
C LYS A 62 -9.43 14.17 -2.09
N HIS A 63 -8.21 14.04 -2.57
CA HIS A 63 -7.01 14.13 -1.74
C HIS A 63 -5.77 14.54 -2.54
N TYR A 64 -4.66 14.73 -1.84
CA TYR A 64 -3.33 14.88 -2.42
C TYR A 64 -2.28 14.22 -1.52
N HIS A 65 -1.09 14.01 -2.07
CA HIS A 65 0.08 13.53 -1.35
C HIS A 65 1.09 14.66 -1.20
N PRO A 66 1.57 14.99 0.02
CA PRO A 66 2.61 16.01 0.21
C PRO A 66 3.90 15.68 -0.54
N VAL A 67 4.24 14.41 -0.61
CA VAL A 67 5.33 13.87 -1.45
C VAL A 67 4.68 12.98 -2.51
N GLY A 68 5.25 12.93 -3.72
CA GLY A 68 4.67 12.13 -4.81
C GLY A 68 4.58 10.64 -4.45
N THR A 69 3.61 9.97 -5.06
CA THR A 69 3.28 8.57 -4.81
C THR A 69 3.50 7.74 -6.06
N LEU A 70 4.23 6.64 -5.96
CA LEU A 70 4.24 5.60 -6.98
C LEU A 70 3.10 4.62 -6.71
N VAL A 71 2.25 4.39 -7.71
CA VAL A 71 1.17 3.42 -7.64
C VAL A 71 1.43 2.29 -8.62
N TYR A 72 1.36 1.05 -8.13
CA TYR A 72 1.53 -0.17 -8.92
C TYR A 72 0.23 -0.97 -8.95
N MET A 73 -0.18 -1.44 -10.13
CA MET A 73 -1.36 -2.30 -10.30
C MET A 73 -1.03 -3.75 -9.98
N ILE A 74 -1.56 -4.24 -8.88
CA ILE A 74 -1.45 -5.66 -8.49
C ILE A 74 -2.43 -6.51 -9.30
N ASP A 75 -3.69 -6.03 -9.43
CA ASP A 75 -4.73 -6.72 -10.16
C ASP A 75 -5.83 -5.75 -10.62
N GLY A 76 -6.55 -6.13 -11.70
CA GLY A 76 -7.60 -5.31 -12.29
C GLY A 76 -7.06 -4.18 -13.18
N LYS A 77 -7.83 -3.09 -13.26
CA LYS A 77 -7.53 -1.89 -14.07
C LYS A 77 -7.86 -0.62 -13.32
N ALA A 78 -7.12 0.44 -13.61
CA ALA A 78 -7.39 1.79 -13.16
C ALA A 78 -7.12 2.79 -14.28
N ALA A 79 -7.62 4.01 -14.14
CA ALA A 79 -7.23 5.14 -14.97
C ALA A 79 -6.66 6.25 -14.09
N SER A 80 -5.71 7.00 -14.61
CA SER A 80 -5.12 8.17 -13.95
C SER A 80 -4.88 9.29 -14.95
N LEU A 81 -5.03 10.53 -14.47
CA LEU A 81 -4.74 11.77 -15.20
C LEU A 81 -3.38 12.35 -14.79
N SER A 82 -2.56 11.59 -14.08
CA SER A 82 -1.31 12.08 -13.49
C SER A 82 -0.26 12.52 -14.51
N SER A 83 -0.35 12.03 -15.75
CA SER A 83 0.49 12.45 -16.89
C SER A 83 -0.04 13.71 -17.61
N GLY A 84 -1.23 14.20 -17.26
CA GLY A 84 -1.93 15.29 -17.94
C GLY A 84 -2.98 14.82 -18.96
N GLU A 85 -2.98 13.54 -19.30
CA GLU A 85 -3.98 12.87 -20.14
C GLU A 85 -4.47 11.61 -19.43
N TRP A 86 -5.70 11.17 -19.75
CA TRP A 86 -6.25 9.94 -19.19
C TRP A 86 -5.53 8.71 -19.77
N GLU A 87 -4.93 7.94 -18.90
CA GLU A 87 -4.28 6.70 -19.24
C GLU A 87 -4.86 5.53 -18.46
N GLU A 88 -5.05 4.38 -19.12
CA GLU A 88 -5.46 3.12 -18.49
C GLU A 88 -4.22 2.35 -18.02
N TYR A 89 -4.26 1.90 -16.78
CA TYR A 89 -3.23 1.07 -16.15
C TYR A 89 -3.83 -0.29 -15.80
N SER A 90 -3.22 -1.35 -16.30
CA SER A 90 -3.62 -2.73 -16.04
C SER A 90 -2.58 -3.44 -15.16
N LYS A 91 -2.88 -4.66 -14.75
CA LYS A 91 -2.00 -5.51 -13.93
C LYS A 91 -0.54 -5.48 -14.41
N GLY A 92 0.37 -5.18 -13.50
CA GLY A 92 1.81 -5.09 -13.76
C GLY A 92 2.30 -3.71 -14.22
N SER A 93 1.40 -2.77 -14.50
CA SER A 93 1.76 -1.39 -14.82
C SER A 93 1.85 -0.52 -13.56
N TYR A 94 2.37 0.68 -13.71
CA TYR A 94 2.49 1.66 -12.63
C TYR A 94 2.35 3.08 -13.18
N TRP A 95 1.99 4.01 -12.31
CA TRP A 95 2.01 5.46 -12.59
C TRP A 95 2.57 6.21 -11.39
N PHE A 96 2.87 7.47 -11.60
CA PHE A 96 3.34 8.36 -10.56
C PHE A 96 2.37 9.51 -10.37
N GLU A 97 1.95 9.73 -9.13
CA GLU A 97 1.11 10.85 -8.72
C GLU A 97 2.03 11.96 -8.18
N PRO A 98 2.07 13.14 -8.87
CA PRO A 98 2.95 14.21 -8.45
C PRO A 98 2.64 14.74 -7.05
N SER A 99 3.65 15.26 -6.37
CA SER A 99 3.51 15.97 -5.11
C SER A 99 2.47 17.10 -5.23
N LEU A 100 1.58 17.20 -4.23
CA LEU A 100 0.52 18.22 -4.11
C LEU A 100 -0.54 18.20 -5.24
N TRP A 101 -0.50 17.22 -6.12
CA TRP A 101 -1.55 17.04 -7.12
C TRP A 101 -2.83 16.55 -6.46
N VAL A 102 -3.89 17.39 -6.56
CA VAL A 102 -5.20 17.06 -6.02
C VAL A 102 -5.95 16.17 -7.00
N HIS A 103 -6.37 15.00 -6.56
CA HIS A 103 -7.06 13.99 -7.37
C HIS A 103 -8.09 13.20 -6.55
N GLY A 104 -8.83 12.31 -7.20
CA GLY A 104 -9.97 11.62 -6.61
C GLY A 104 -11.23 12.49 -6.57
N GLY A 105 -12.27 11.99 -5.99
CA GLY A 105 -13.60 12.60 -6.01
C GLY A 105 -14.45 12.07 -7.17
N ASN A 106 -15.51 12.79 -7.52
CA ASN A 106 -16.40 12.41 -8.62
C ASN A 106 -15.81 12.81 -9.98
N GLU A 107 -14.68 12.26 -10.33
CA GLU A 107 -14.12 12.46 -11.65
C GLU A 107 -14.91 11.63 -12.67
N PRO A 108 -15.52 12.27 -13.71
CA PRO A 108 -16.43 11.58 -14.61
C PRO A 108 -15.76 10.49 -15.46
N ASP A 109 -14.43 10.48 -15.49
CA ASP A 109 -13.66 9.65 -16.41
C ASP A 109 -12.96 8.46 -15.70
N GLN A 110 -13.26 8.19 -14.42
CA GLN A 110 -12.83 6.95 -13.83
C GLN A 110 -13.42 5.77 -14.58
N LEU A 111 -12.56 4.82 -14.93
CA LEU A 111 -13.02 3.57 -15.53
C LEU A 111 -14.07 2.95 -14.61
N GLN A 112 -15.28 2.83 -15.11
CA GLN A 112 -16.32 2.09 -14.44
C GLN A 112 -15.96 0.62 -14.55
N PHE A 113 -15.63 0.03 -13.43
CA PHE A 113 -15.55 -1.42 -13.33
C PHE A 113 -16.99 -1.91 -13.13
N GLY A 114 -17.41 -2.85 -13.95
CA GLY A 114 -18.74 -3.45 -13.79
C GLY A 114 -18.96 -3.98 -12.38
N ASP A 115 -20.18 -4.20 -12.03
CA ASP A 115 -20.59 -4.74 -10.74
C ASP A 115 -19.72 -5.94 -10.36
N ASN A 116 -19.19 -5.94 -9.15
CA ASN A 116 -18.30 -6.96 -8.56
C ASN A 116 -16.87 -7.06 -9.12
N GLN A 117 -16.44 -6.17 -9.99
CA GLN A 117 -15.03 -6.11 -10.37
C GLN A 117 -14.25 -5.31 -9.33
N CYS A 118 -13.18 -5.91 -8.85
CA CYS A 118 -12.27 -5.28 -7.91
C CYS A 118 -10.92 -5.02 -8.57
N ARG A 119 -10.25 -3.94 -8.16
CA ARG A 119 -8.87 -3.65 -8.50
C ARG A 119 -8.04 -3.58 -7.23
N GLN A 120 -6.78 -3.98 -7.33
CA GLN A 120 -5.82 -3.88 -6.24
C GLN A 120 -4.61 -3.08 -6.67
N THR A 121 -4.21 -2.16 -5.81
CA THR A 121 -3.05 -1.30 -6.00
C THR A 121 -2.09 -1.38 -4.84
N LEU A 122 -0.82 -1.13 -5.10
CA LEU A 122 0.20 -0.88 -4.11
C LEU A 122 0.64 0.58 -4.23
N GLY A 123 0.34 1.39 -3.21
CA GLY A 123 0.84 2.74 -3.06
C GLY A 123 2.19 2.73 -2.34
N ILE A 124 3.19 3.37 -2.92
CA ILE A 124 4.53 3.52 -2.33
C ILE A 124 4.82 5.02 -2.26
N ARG A 125 4.92 5.55 -1.04
CA ARG A 125 5.07 6.99 -0.82
C ARG A 125 5.94 7.30 0.39
N ALA A 126 6.74 8.35 0.28
CA ALA A 126 7.47 8.87 1.41
C ALA A 126 6.63 9.96 2.12
N SER A 127 6.83 10.11 3.42
CA SER A 127 6.28 11.23 4.19
C SER A 127 7.30 11.66 5.24
N ARG A 128 7.24 12.91 5.69
CA ARG A 128 8.01 13.32 6.85
C ARG A 128 7.45 12.65 8.10
N LYS A 129 8.32 12.31 9.03
CA LYS A 129 7.91 11.73 10.32
C LYS A 129 6.92 12.65 11.03
N GLY A 130 5.75 12.06 11.37
CA GLY A 130 4.66 12.77 12.01
C GLY A 130 3.73 13.55 11.07
N GLU A 131 3.96 13.49 9.75
CA GLU A 131 3.04 14.03 8.74
C GLU A 131 2.25 12.89 8.08
N GLU A 132 0.98 13.16 7.77
CA GLU A 132 0.14 12.19 7.06
C GLU A 132 0.60 12.07 5.60
N PRO A 133 0.76 10.84 5.08
CA PRO A 133 1.17 10.63 3.69
C PRO A 133 0.06 10.96 2.68
N THR A 134 -1.19 11.14 3.15
CA THR A 134 -2.37 11.49 2.35
C THR A 134 -3.17 12.56 3.09
N VAL A 135 -3.51 13.65 2.39
CA VAL A 135 -4.30 14.75 2.93
C VAL A 135 -5.60 14.88 2.17
N PHE A 136 -6.73 14.67 2.86
CA PHE A 136 -8.07 14.78 2.27
C PHE A 136 -8.50 16.24 2.14
N VAL A 137 -9.10 16.57 0.98
CA VAL A 137 -9.59 17.91 0.65
C VAL A 137 -11.10 17.94 0.84
N LYS A 138 -11.57 18.92 1.62
CA LYS A 138 -13.01 19.13 1.86
C LYS A 138 -13.64 19.94 0.74
#